data_5edfbffa2d4a9495bfb38964444234cd
#
_entry.id   5edfbffa2d4a9495bfb38964444234cd
#
_cell.length_a   1.000
_cell.length_b   1.000
_cell.length_c   1.000
_cell.angle_alpha   90.00
_cell.angle_beta   90.00
_cell.angle_gamma   90.00
#
_symmetry.space_group_name_H-M   'P 1'
#
loop_
_entity.id
_entity.type
_entity.pdbx_description
1 polymer ?
#
loop_
_entity_poly.entity_id
_entity_poly.type
_entity_poly.pdbx_seq_one_letter_code
_entity_poly.pdbx_strand_id
1 'polypeptide(L)' 'MQIAKMYVKLILAGRKNFADVPSNYKVTVKNLIAEKVKNGNLTAIKIWKEANFDV' A
#
# COMPACT_ATOMS: atom_id res chain seq x y z
N MET A 1 -9.88 10.30 -11.43
CA MET A 1 -8.87 10.59 -10.40
C MET A 1 -8.43 9.31 -9.72
N GLN A 2 -7.14 9.15 -9.55
CA GLN A 2 -6.57 7.90 -9.01
C GLN A 2 -6.31 8.02 -7.51
N ILE A 3 -7.37 8.05 -6.73
CA ILE A 3 -7.27 8.21 -5.28
C ILE A 3 -6.45 7.08 -4.65
N ALA A 4 -6.70 5.84 -5.09
CA ALA A 4 -5.97 4.69 -4.56
C ALA A 4 -4.47 4.81 -4.83
N LYS A 5 -4.08 5.25 -6.01
CA LYS A 5 -2.67 5.46 -6.35
C LYS A 5 -2.04 6.54 -5.49
N MET A 6 -2.79 7.59 -5.18
CA MET A 6 -2.31 8.64 -4.30
C MET A 6 -2.01 8.10 -2.91
N TYR A 7 -2.89 7.27 -2.37
CA TYR A 7 -2.66 6.63 -1.08
C TYR A 7 -1.42 5.74 -1.11
N VAL A 8 -1.24 4.98 -2.17
CA VAL A 8 -0.05 4.14 -2.32
C VAL A 8 1.21 4.99 -2.27
N LYS A 9 1.23 6.10 -2.99
CA LYS A 9 2.36 7.03 -2.96
C LYS A 9 2.65 7.52 -1.55
N LEU A 10 1.61 7.93 -0.82
CA LEU A 10 1.77 8.47 0.53
C LEU A 10 2.26 7.39 1.50
N ILE A 11 1.76 6.18 1.34
CA ILE A 11 2.18 5.05 2.18
C ILE A 11 3.64 4.72 1.91
N LEU A 12 4.05 4.65 0.66
CA LEU A 12 5.42 4.34 0.29
C LEU A 12 6.39 5.43 0.74
N ALA A 13 5.91 6.68 0.80
CA ALA A 13 6.71 7.80 1.27
C ALA A 13 6.76 7.91 2.79
N GLY A 14 6.03 7.04 3.51
CA GLY A 14 6.00 7.07 4.96
C GLY A 14 5.13 8.18 5.54
N ARG A 15 4.26 8.77 4.73
CA ARG A 15 3.41 9.88 5.17
C ARG A 15 2.05 9.43 5.69
N LYS A 16 1.62 8.24 5.33
CA LYS A 16 0.36 7.65 5.81
C LYS A 16 0.54 6.17 6.02
N ASN A 17 -0.31 5.62 6.86
CA ASN A 17 -0.35 4.17 7.11
C ASN A 17 -1.52 3.57 6.37
N PHE A 18 -1.48 2.27 6.13
CA PHE A 18 -2.58 1.56 5.49
C PHE A 18 -3.88 1.73 6.27
N ALA A 19 -3.80 1.83 7.61
CA ALA A 19 -4.96 2.03 8.46
C ALA A 19 -5.69 3.35 8.16
N ASP A 20 -4.99 4.32 7.59
CA ASP A 20 -5.56 5.63 7.25
C ASP A 20 -6.36 5.59 5.95
N VAL A 21 -6.30 4.50 5.21
CA VAL A 21 -7.00 4.37 3.93
C VAL A 21 -8.48 4.09 4.19
N PRO A 22 -9.40 4.83 3.54
CA PRO A 22 -10.83 4.53 3.67
C PRO A 22 -11.15 3.09 3.26
N SER A 23 -12.13 2.48 3.92
CA SER A 23 -12.45 1.06 3.69
C SER A 23 -12.73 0.74 2.24
N ASN A 24 -13.39 1.64 1.52
CA ASN A 24 -13.74 1.40 0.13
C ASN A 24 -12.53 1.42 -0.82
N TYR A 25 -11.38 1.88 -0.34
CA TYR A 25 -10.15 1.88 -1.15
C TYR A 25 -9.11 0.88 -0.66
N LYS A 26 -9.34 0.27 0.51
CA LYS A 26 -8.33 -0.61 1.12
C LYS A 26 -7.93 -1.78 0.23
N VAL A 27 -8.90 -2.45 -0.38
CA VAL A 27 -8.62 -3.59 -1.25
C VAL A 27 -7.80 -3.15 -2.46
N THR A 28 -8.18 -2.04 -3.08
CA THR A 28 -7.47 -1.52 -4.25
C THR A 28 -6.04 -1.11 -3.88
N VAL A 29 -5.88 -0.41 -2.78
CA VAL A 29 -4.55 0.02 -2.31
C VAL A 29 -3.69 -1.19 -1.98
N LYS A 30 -4.24 -2.17 -1.29
CA LYS A 30 -3.54 -3.41 -0.98
C LYS A 30 -3.05 -4.10 -2.27
N ASN A 31 -3.93 -4.21 -3.27
CA ASN A 31 -3.57 -4.84 -4.53
C ASN A 31 -2.45 -4.09 -5.26
N LEU A 32 -2.49 -2.76 -5.23
CA LEU A 32 -1.45 -1.95 -5.87
C LEU A 32 -0.10 -2.12 -5.15
N ILE A 33 -0.11 -2.19 -3.83
CA ILE A 33 1.11 -2.43 -3.06
C ILE A 33 1.62 -3.84 -3.34
N ALA A 34 0.73 -4.82 -3.43
CA ALA A 34 1.10 -6.20 -3.76
C ALA A 34 1.84 -6.29 -5.10
N GLU A 35 1.39 -5.54 -6.10
CA GLU A 35 2.07 -5.49 -7.38
C GLU A 35 3.50 -4.94 -7.25
N LYS A 36 3.67 -3.91 -6.44
CA LYS A 36 4.99 -3.34 -6.21
C LYS A 36 5.91 -4.32 -5.47
N VAL A 37 5.36 -5.08 -4.54
CA VAL A 37 6.09 -6.15 -3.86
C VAL A 37 6.54 -7.19 -4.87
N LYS A 38 5.66 -7.58 -5.76
CA LYS A 38 5.94 -8.57 -6.81
C LYS A 38 7.05 -8.07 -7.74
N ASN A 39 7.09 -6.77 -7.99
CA ASN A 39 8.12 -6.16 -8.85
C ASN A 39 9.44 -5.90 -8.12
N GLY A 40 9.52 -6.27 -6.85
CA GLY A 40 10.77 -6.16 -6.09
C GLY A 40 11.02 -4.79 -5.46
N ASN A 41 9.97 -3.98 -5.29
CA ASN A 41 10.11 -2.69 -4.62
C ASN A 41 10.38 -2.92 -3.13
N LEU A 42 11.57 -2.58 -2.67
CA LEU A 42 11.99 -2.85 -1.30
C LEU A 42 11.13 -2.13 -0.26
N THR A 43 10.74 -0.90 -0.55
CA THR A 43 9.87 -0.14 0.35
C THR A 43 8.51 -0.80 0.48
N ALA A 44 7.96 -1.27 -0.64
CA ALA A 44 6.68 -1.95 -0.64
C ALA A 44 6.75 -3.28 0.13
N ILE A 45 7.85 -4.01 -0.02
CA ILE A 45 8.05 -5.26 0.71
C ILE A 45 8.08 -5.00 2.22
N LYS A 46 8.80 -3.97 2.64
CA LYS A 46 8.88 -3.59 4.04
C LYS A 46 7.50 -3.23 4.58
N ILE A 47 6.76 -2.41 3.85
CA ILE A 47 5.42 -1.98 4.24
C ILE A 47 4.47 -3.17 4.32
N TRP A 48 4.58 -4.09 3.37
CA TRP A 48 3.77 -5.30 3.33
C TRP A 48 3.93 -6.11 4.62
N LYS A 49 5.18 -6.28 5.05
CA LYS A 49 5.48 -7.01 6.28
C LYS A 49 4.97 -6.28 7.52
N GLU A 50 5.20 -4.97 7.57
CA GLU A 50 4.81 -4.16 8.72
C GLU A 50 3.30 -4.06 8.88
N ALA A 51 2.58 -4.02 7.79
CA ALA A 51 1.13 -3.92 7.80
C ALA A 51 0.44 -5.28 7.95
N ASN A 52 1.20 -6.35 7.93
CA ASN A 52 0.66 -7.69 8.16
C ASN A 52 -0.35 -8.11 7.09
N PHE A 53 -0.03 -7.83 5.84
CA PHE A 53 -0.92 -8.15 4.70
C PHE A 53 -0.93 -9.62 4.32
N ASP A 54 0.01 -10.38 4.77
CA ASP A 54 0.22 -11.77 4.36
C ASP A 54 -0.76 -12.74 5.02
N VAL A 55 -1.99 -12.47 4.85
CA VAL A 55 -3.04 -13.30 5.44
C VAL A 55 -3.62 -14.26 4.44
#